data_5da5db3e406c34d9e6405612b2077fcd
#
_entry.id   5da5db3e406c34d9e6405612b2077fcd
#
_cell.length_a   1.000
_cell.length_b   1.000
_cell.length_c   1.000
_cell.angle_alpha   90.00
_cell.angle_beta   90.00
_cell.angle_gamma   90.00
#
_symmetry.space_group_name_H-M   'P 1'
#
loop_
_entity.id
_entity.type
_entity.pdbx_description
1 polymer ?
#
loop_
_entity_poly.entity_id
_entity_poly.type
_entity_poly.pdbx_seq_one_letter_code
_entity_poly.pdbx_strand_id
1 'polypeptide(L)'
;MPSARPSPMTARTIAWLSSDCGRPEMKERFARLREACTLIRRLWTEERLTFEGEYYKTENVTIYDRPETPVPIYVAGAGPQVAKYAGRMAEGFICTSGKAWDLYNKTLLPNVEEGLKLASKPKPNYDRMIEMKVSFDTDKARALDDTRHWAALALTPEEKMSVEDPAEMERLADALPIERAASG
;
A
#
# COMPACT_ATOMS: atom_id res chain seq x y z
N MET A 1 37.09 4.71 -16.34
CA MET A 1 36.73 4.19 -15.01
C MET A 1 35.48 3.35 -15.17
N PRO A 2 35.47 2.03 -14.87
CA PRO A 2 34.28 1.22 -15.01
C PRO A 2 33.32 1.53 -13.85
N SER A 3 32.09 1.85 -14.16
CA SER A 3 31.02 2.05 -13.18
C SER A 3 30.73 0.73 -12.47
N ALA A 4 30.94 0.68 -11.17
CA ALA A 4 30.58 -0.45 -10.35
C ALA A 4 29.04 -0.61 -10.41
N ARG A 5 28.56 -1.71 -10.98
CA ARG A 5 27.15 -2.13 -10.81
C ARG A 5 26.92 -2.42 -9.34
N PRO A 6 25.80 -1.96 -8.76
CA PRO A 6 25.46 -2.38 -7.41
C PRO A 6 25.37 -3.91 -7.36
N SER A 7 25.98 -4.50 -6.34
CA SER A 7 25.92 -5.93 -6.11
C SER A 7 24.46 -6.36 -5.95
N PRO A 8 24.04 -7.49 -6.53
CA PRO A 8 22.70 -8.02 -6.33
C PRO A 8 22.48 -8.21 -4.83
N MET A 9 21.34 -7.73 -4.34
CA MET A 9 20.88 -8.04 -2.99
C MET A 9 20.97 -9.55 -2.80
N THR A 10 21.77 -9.99 -1.85
CA THR A 10 22.03 -11.42 -1.65
C THR A 10 20.70 -12.11 -1.29
N ALA A 11 20.56 -13.37 -1.72
CA ALA A 11 19.40 -14.22 -1.41
C ALA A 11 19.05 -14.23 0.10
N ARG A 12 20.04 -13.97 0.97
CA ARG A 12 19.85 -13.79 2.42
C ARG A 12 18.99 -12.56 2.79
N THR A 13 19.10 -11.47 2.05
CA THR A 13 18.31 -10.26 2.30
C THR A 13 16.85 -10.47 1.83
N ILE A 14 16.65 -11.27 0.79
CA ILE A 14 15.32 -11.63 0.28
C ILE A 14 14.67 -12.68 1.18
N ALA A 15 15.41 -13.67 1.67
CA ALA A 15 14.91 -14.64 2.65
C ALA A 15 14.46 -13.98 3.97
N TRP A 16 15.07 -12.84 4.34
CA TRP A 16 14.63 -12.04 5.47
C TRP A 16 13.26 -11.37 5.24
N LEU A 17 12.89 -11.18 4.00
CA LEU A 17 11.58 -10.59 3.62
C LEU A 17 10.51 -11.69 3.38
N SER A 18 10.89 -12.94 3.16
CA SER A 18 9.95 -13.91 2.60
C SER A 18 9.39 -14.94 3.57
N SER A 19 10.08 -15.47 4.55
CA SER A 19 9.51 -16.68 5.12
C SER A 19 9.30 -16.73 6.62
N ASP A 20 9.97 -15.96 7.44
CA ASP A 20 9.82 -16.19 8.89
C ASP A 20 9.96 -14.94 9.77
N CYS A 21 9.89 -13.79 9.18
CA CYS A 21 9.70 -12.53 9.91
C CYS A 21 8.24 -12.39 10.36
N GLY A 22 7.63 -13.49 10.83
CA GLY A 22 6.32 -13.51 11.46
C GLY A 22 5.41 -12.38 11.00
N ARG A 23 4.94 -12.40 9.73
CA ARG A 23 4.02 -11.36 9.25
C ARG A 23 2.83 -11.33 10.20
N PRO A 24 2.62 -10.26 10.97
CA PRO A 24 1.56 -10.26 11.97
C PRO A 24 0.21 -10.54 11.31
N GLU A 25 -0.68 -11.17 12.06
CA GLU A 25 -2.05 -11.38 11.63
C GLU A 25 -2.72 -10.07 11.18
N MET A 26 -3.68 -10.17 10.27
CA MET A 26 -4.37 -9.00 9.71
C MET A 26 -4.92 -8.08 10.80
N LYS A 27 -5.46 -8.65 11.87
CA LYS A 27 -6.00 -7.92 13.02
C LYS A 27 -4.92 -7.07 13.70
N GLU A 28 -3.76 -7.63 13.92
CA GLU A 28 -2.63 -6.94 14.54
C GLU A 28 -2.08 -5.85 13.60
N ARG A 29 -1.89 -6.15 12.30
CA ARG A 29 -1.44 -5.15 11.33
C ARG A 29 -2.38 -3.95 11.28
N PHE A 30 -3.68 -4.20 11.34
CA PHE A 30 -4.66 -3.13 11.36
C PHE A 30 -4.63 -2.35 12.69
N ALA A 31 -4.43 -3.00 13.82
CA ALA A 31 -4.27 -2.33 15.12
C ALA A 31 -3.02 -1.44 15.12
N ARG A 32 -1.89 -1.94 14.63
CA ARG A 32 -0.65 -1.16 14.45
C ARG A 32 -0.85 0.06 13.55
N LEU A 33 -1.54 -0.08 12.43
CA LEU A 33 -1.85 1.04 11.53
C LEU A 33 -2.65 2.13 12.26
N ARG A 34 -3.67 1.76 13.00
CA ARG A 34 -4.51 2.70 13.76
C ARG A 34 -3.71 3.46 14.81
N GLU A 35 -2.89 2.74 15.54
CA GLU A 35 -2.03 3.33 16.58
C GLU A 35 -0.97 4.24 15.97
N ALA A 36 -0.33 3.81 14.87
CA ALA A 36 0.64 4.64 14.14
C ALA A 36 0.02 5.96 13.65
N CYS A 37 -1.16 5.91 13.02
CA CYS A 37 -1.86 7.12 12.57
C CYS A 37 -2.17 8.07 13.74
N THR A 38 -2.53 7.52 14.90
CA THR A 38 -2.78 8.33 16.10
C THR A 38 -1.48 8.98 16.60
N LEU A 39 -0.42 8.21 16.71
CA LEU A 39 0.89 8.70 17.15
C LEU A 39 1.42 9.78 16.20
N ILE A 40 1.37 9.57 14.88
CA ILE A 40 1.82 10.52 13.87
C ILE A 40 1.09 11.86 14.01
N ARG A 41 -0.23 11.85 14.15
CA ARG A 41 -1.03 13.08 14.32
C ARG A 41 -0.64 13.84 15.59
N ARG A 42 -0.42 13.12 16.68
CA ARG A 42 0.00 13.71 17.93
C ARG A 42 1.41 14.30 17.85
N LEU A 43 2.34 13.62 17.18
CA LEU A 43 3.70 14.13 16.95
C LEU A 43 3.73 15.43 16.13
N TRP A 44 2.77 15.64 15.24
CA TRP A 44 2.65 16.89 14.48
C TRP A 44 2.12 18.07 15.30
N THR A 45 1.40 17.81 16.38
CA THR A 45 0.68 18.83 17.14
C THR A 45 1.16 19.02 18.56
N GLU A 46 1.82 18.02 19.15
CA GLU A 46 2.26 18.04 20.55
C GLU A 46 3.78 18.16 20.66
N GLU A 47 4.24 18.89 21.68
CA GLU A 47 5.64 18.92 22.08
C GLU A 47 5.86 17.92 23.22
N ARG A 48 7.08 17.35 23.25
CA ARG A 48 7.50 16.42 24.30
C ARG A 48 6.49 15.31 24.55
N LEU A 49 6.07 14.69 23.42
CA LEU A 49 5.06 13.65 23.44
C LEU A 49 5.56 12.39 24.15
N THR A 50 4.86 12.02 25.20
CA THR A 50 4.91 10.67 25.76
C THR A 50 3.67 9.92 25.30
N PHE A 51 3.89 8.78 24.64
CA PHE A 51 2.83 7.93 24.10
C PHE A 51 3.04 6.49 24.57
N GLU A 52 2.05 5.95 25.25
CA GLU A 52 2.03 4.58 25.77
C GLU A 52 0.99 3.77 25.01
N GLY A 53 1.36 3.30 23.82
CA GLY A 53 0.52 2.42 23.03
C GLY A 53 0.82 0.94 23.27
N GLU A 54 0.04 0.10 22.64
CA GLU A 54 0.25 -1.36 22.63
C GLU A 54 1.47 -1.74 21.79
N TYR A 55 1.66 -1.06 20.64
CA TYR A 55 2.70 -1.36 19.65
C TYR A 55 3.77 -0.29 19.57
N TYR A 56 3.46 0.95 19.87
CA TYR A 56 4.39 2.07 19.78
C TYR A 56 4.46 2.80 21.11
N LYS A 57 5.68 3.15 21.49
CA LYS A 57 5.94 3.92 22.70
C LYS A 57 6.93 5.03 22.42
N THR A 58 6.68 6.18 23.00
CA THR A 58 7.63 7.30 22.98
C THR A 58 7.69 7.94 24.35
N GLU A 59 8.85 8.46 24.69
CA GLU A 59 9.05 9.19 25.95
C GLU A 59 9.66 10.55 25.64
N ASN A 60 8.93 11.61 25.95
CA ASN A 60 9.37 13.00 25.83
C ASN A 60 9.96 13.35 24.46
N VAL A 61 9.36 12.86 23.37
CA VAL A 61 9.83 13.03 22.00
C VAL A 61 9.26 14.28 21.36
N THR A 62 10.08 15.02 20.61
CA THR A 62 9.68 16.19 19.84
C THR A 62 10.15 16.05 18.39
N ILE A 63 9.28 16.36 17.43
CA ILE A 63 9.66 16.60 16.05
C ILE A 63 9.98 18.10 15.89
N TYR A 64 11.20 18.43 15.46
CA TYR A 64 11.63 19.82 15.35
C TYR A 64 11.02 20.53 14.14
N ASP A 65 10.93 19.84 12.99
CA ASP A 65 10.32 20.35 11.75
C ASP A 65 8.84 19.98 11.68
N ARG A 66 8.06 20.47 12.63
CA ARG A 66 6.62 20.22 12.64
C ARG A 66 5.92 21.04 11.55
N PRO A 67 4.97 20.45 10.82
CA PRO A 67 4.19 21.20 9.85
C PRO A 67 3.31 22.24 10.56
N GLU A 68 3.16 23.41 9.98
CA GLU A 68 2.24 24.46 10.50
C GLU A 68 0.79 23.97 10.53
N THR A 69 0.43 23.13 9.55
CA THR A 69 -0.87 22.46 9.48
C THR A 69 -0.66 20.96 9.37
N PRO A 70 -1.50 20.14 10.04
CA PRO A 70 -1.37 18.68 9.94
C PRO A 70 -1.38 18.20 8.49
N VAL A 71 -0.43 17.35 8.13
CA VAL A 71 -0.36 16.73 6.80
C VAL A 71 -1.52 15.76 6.62
N PRO A 72 -2.23 15.76 5.48
CA PRO A 72 -3.30 14.81 5.25
C PRO A 72 -2.76 13.38 5.18
N ILE A 73 -3.42 12.47 5.91
CA ILE A 73 -3.10 11.03 5.88
C ILE A 73 -4.04 10.33 4.92
N TYR A 74 -3.47 9.66 3.92
CA TYR A 74 -4.18 8.78 3.01
C TYR A 74 -3.93 7.34 3.41
N VAL A 75 -5.00 6.59 3.61
CA VAL A 75 -4.91 5.19 4.02
C VAL A 75 -5.15 4.29 2.82
N ALA A 76 -4.17 3.43 2.55
CA ALA A 76 -4.27 2.42 1.48
C ALA A 76 -4.82 1.10 2.00
N GLY A 77 -5.68 0.44 1.22
CA GLY A 77 -6.18 -0.87 1.59
C GLY A 77 -7.10 -1.51 0.57
N ALA A 78 -7.28 -2.83 0.70
CA ALA A 78 -8.15 -3.65 -0.14
C ALA A 78 -9.23 -4.40 0.66
N GLY A 79 -9.43 -4.06 1.94
CA GLY A 79 -10.41 -4.73 2.80
C GLY A 79 -11.42 -3.76 3.40
N PRO A 80 -12.62 -4.25 3.78
CA PRO A 80 -13.73 -3.42 4.25
C PRO A 80 -13.41 -2.65 5.54
N GLN A 81 -12.70 -3.27 6.48
CA GLN A 81 -12.36 -2.63 7.75
C GLN A 81 -11.40 -1.45 7.56
N VAL A 82 -10.39 -1.60 6.70
CA VAL A 82 -9.44 -0.53 6.39
C VAL A 82 -10.12 0.60 5.63
N ALA A 83 -10.99 0.27 4.67
CA ALA A 83 -11.78 1.26 3.93
C ALA A 83 -12.70 2.07 4.87
N LYS A 84 -13.40 1.40 5.79
CA LYS A 84 -14.24 2.07 6.80
C LYS A 84 -13.41 2.94 7.74
N TYR A 85 -12.26 2.46 8.19
CA TYR A 85 -11.35 3.24 9.01
C TYR A 85 -10.84 4.49 8.27
N ALA A 86 -10.44 4.34 6.99
CA ALA A 86 -10.00 5.45 6.16
C ALA A 86 -11.08 6.54 6.07
N GLY A 87 -12.32 6.19 5.75
CA GLY A 87 -13.44 7.13 5.73
C GLY A 87 -13.62 7.87 7.07
N ARG A 88 -13.53 7.13 8.18
CA ARG A 88 -13.70 7.71 9.52
C ARG A 88 -12.53 8.60 9.94
N MET A 89 -11.29 8.17 9.75
CA MET A 89 -10.12 8.73 10.44
C MET A 89 -9.12 9.42 9.52
N ALA A 90 -9.07 9.08 8.22
CA ALA A 90 -8.10 9.63 7.27
C ALA A 90 -8.69 10.76 6.42
N GLU A 91 -7.86 11.51 5.72
CA GLU A 91 -8.26 12.55 4.78
C GLU A 91 -8.53 12.00 3.38
N GLY A 92 -8.04 10.79 3.09
CA GLY A 92 -8.34 10.11 1.84
C GLY A 92 -8.16 8.60 1.92
N PHE A 93 -8.68 7.91 0.92
CA PHE A 93 -8.53 6.48 0.71
C PHE A 93 -7.90 6.22 -0.65
N ILE A 94 -6.94 5.30 -0.69
CA ILE A 94 -6.29 4.89 -1.92
C ILE A 94 -6.35 3.37 -2.08
N CYS A 95 -6.61 2.89 -3.29
CA CYS A 95 -6.52 1.48 -3.64
C CYS A 95 -5.77 1.28 -4.95
N THR A 96 -5.31 0.05 -5.18
CA THR A 96 -4.63 -0.32 -6.43
C THR A 96 -5.64 -0.73 -7.50
N SER A 97 -5.31 -0.52 -8.77
CA SER A 97 -6.03 -1.06 -9.93
C SER A 97 -5.89 -2.59 -10.04
N GLY A 98 -6.44 -3.16 -11.10
CA GLY A 98 -6.30 -4.58 -11.41
C GLY A 98 -7.13 -5.51 -10.51
N LYS A 99 -8.18 -5.00 -9.87
CA LYS A 99 -9.13 -5.79 -9.08
C LYS A 99 -10.50 -5.82 -9.75
N ALA A 100 -11.31 -6.83 -9.38
CA ALA A 100 -12.69 -6.91 -9.88
C ALA A 100 -13.49 -5.66 -9.47
N TRP A 101 -14.31 -5.12 -10.37
CA TRP A 101 -15.17 -3.96 -10.12
C TRP A 101 -16.05 -4.11 -8.88
N ASP A 102 -16.48 -5.33 -8.58
CA ASP A 102 -17.28 -5.63 -7.39
C ASP A 102 -16.54 -5.30 -6.09
N LEU A 103 -15.22 -5.47 -6.04
CA LEU A 103 -14.44 -5.08 -4.87
C LEU A 103 -14.58 -3.57 -4.61
N TYR A 104 -14.43 -2.76 -5.66
CA TYR A 104 -14.53 -1.29 -5.50
C TYR A 104 -15.96 -0.87 -5.15
N ASN A 105 -16.94 -1.29 -5.93
CA ASN A 105 -18.30 -0.79 -5.85
C ASN A 105 -19.14 -1.41 -4.74
N LYS A 106 -18.91 -2.69 -4.42
CA LYS A 106 -19.71 -3.42 -3.41
C LYS A 106 -19.03 -3.51 -2.05
N THR A 107 -17.70 -3.31 -1.99
CA THR A 107 -16.96 -3.46 -0.74
C THR A 107 -16.26 -2.18 -0.32
N LEU A 108 -15.33 -1.66 -1.13
CA LEU A 108 -14.46 -0.58 -0.66
C LEU A 108 -15.22 0.75 -0.54
N LEU A 109 -15.86 1.22 -1.60
CA LEU A 109 -16.57 2.50 -1.59
C LEU A 109 -17.71 2.54 -0.56
N PRO A 110 -18.60 1.53 -0.45
CA PRO A 110 -19.62 1.54 0.60
C PRO A 110 -19.05 1.60 2.01
N ASN A 111 -17.94 0.92 2.29
CA ASN A 111 -17.31 0.97 3.61
C ASN A 111 -16.61 2.32 3.86
N VAL A 112 -16.02 2.96 2.86
CA VAL A 112 -15.53 4.35 2.98
C VAL A 112 -16.69 5.28 3.35
N GLU A 113 -17.83 5.19 2.64
CA GLU A 113 -19.02 6.01 2.92
C GLU A 113 -19.56 5.77 4.35
N GLU A 114 -19.61 4.52 4.78
CA GLU A 114 -19.99 4.21 6.15
C GLU A 114 -19.02 4.83 7.16
N GLY A 115 -17.72 4.77 6.88
CA GLY A 115 -16.69 5.42 7.69
C GLY A 115 -16.87 6.94 7.76
N LEU A 116 -17.15 7.59 6.64
CA LEU A 116 -17.41 9.04 6.57
C LEU A 116 -18.60 9.47 7.43
N LYS A 117 -19.68 8.69 7.45
CA LYS A 117 -20.84 8.94 8.32
C LYS A 117 -20.49 8.87 9.82
N LEU A 118 -19.46 8.11 10.17
CA LEU A 118 -18.96 7.93 11.54
C LEU A 118 -17.81 8.91 11.89
N ALA A 119 -17.41 9.77 10.97
CA ALA A 119 -16.37 10.75 11.23
C ALA A 119 -16.87 11.81 12.23
N SER A 120 -15.98 12.27 13.11
CA SER A 120 -16.28 13.31 14.12
C SER A 120 -16.57 14.67 13.51
N LYS A 121 -16.11 14.92 12.28
CA LYS A 121 -16.36 16.15 11.52
C LYS A 121 -16.68 15.81 10.07
N PRO A 122 -17.55 16.59 9.40
CA PRO A 122 -17.79 16.43 7.97
C PRO A 122 -16.49 16.57 7.16
N LYS A 123 -16.34 15.76 6.12
CA LYS A 123 -15.21 15.78 5.19
C LYS A 123 -15.69 15.97 3.76
N PRO A 124 -16.09 17.20 3.38
CA PRO A 124 -16.71 17.44 2.08
C PRO A 124 -15.78 17.15 0.89
N ASN A 125 -14.49 17.31 1.07
CA ASN A 125 -13.46 17.11 0.05
C ASN A 125 -12.65 15.83 0.32
N TYR A 126 -13.33 14.74 0.69
CA TYR A 126 -12.67 13.47 0.95
C TYR A 126 -12.18 12.81 -0.35
N ASP A 127 -10.89 12.59 -0.44
CA ASP A 127 -10.27 12.02 -1.63
C ASP A 127 -10.45 10.50 -1.71
N ARG A 128 -10.85 10.03 -2.88
CA ARG A 128 -10.92 8.62 -3.25
C ARG A 128 -10.02 8.41 -4.45
N MET A 129 -8.93 7.72 -4.25
CA MET A 129 -7.90 7.54 -5.25
C MET A 129 -7.76 6.08 -5.65
N ILE A 130 -7.43 5.86 -6.91
CA ILE A 130 -6.99 4.57 -7.43
C ILE A 130 -5.62 4.77 -8.07
N GLU A 131 -4.65 3.95 -7.67
CA GLU A 131 -3.37 3.86 -8.36
C GLU A 131 -3.54 3.05 -9.64
N MET A 132 -3.14 3.63 -10.75
CA MET A 132 -3.13 2.94 -12.05
C MET A 132 -1.72 2.96 -12.63
N LYS A 133 -1.30 1.83 -13.16
CA LYS A 133 -0.08 1.74 -13.95
C LYS A 133 -0.41 2.02 -15.40
N VAL A 134 0.37 2.90 -16.02
CA VAL A 134 0.16 3.33 -17.40
C VAL A 134 1.49 3.21 -18.13
N SER A 135 1.48 2.56 -19.30
CA SER A 135 2.55 2.65 -20.28
C SER A 135 2.06 3.43 -21.48
N PHE A 136 2.86 4.37 -21.95
CA PHE A 136 2.54 5.22 -23.10
C PHE A 136 3.76 5.37 -24.02
N ASP A 137 3.55 5.05 -25.30
CA ASP A 137 4.47 5.34 -26.39
C ASP A 137 3.66 5.64 -27.66
N THR A 138 4.24 6.36 -28.61
CA THR A 138 3.66 6.56 -29.95
C THR A 138 3.62 5.27 -30.75
N ASP A 139 4.53 4.34 -30.46
CA ASP A 139 4.53 2.95 -30.96
C ASP A 139 3.81 2.05 -29.94
N LYS A 140 2.63 1.55 -30.33
CA LYS A 140 1.82 0.65 -29.49
C LYS A 140 2.56 -0.62 -29.10
N ALA A 141 3.43 -1.16 -29.95
CA ALA A 141 4.16 -2.38 -29.63
C ALA A 141 5.17 -2.13 -28.51
N ARG A 142 5.85 -1.00 -28.54
CA ARG A 142 6.77 -0.57 -27.46
C ARG A 142 6.01 -0.31 -26.15
N ALA A 143 4.89 0.41 -26.22
CA ALA A 143 4.07 0.64 -25.03
C ALA A 143 3.60 -0.66 -24.38
N LEU A 144 3.24 -1.66 -25.16
CA LEU A 144 2.88 -2.99 -24.65
C LEU A 144 4.10 -3.73 -24.09
N ASP A 145 5.25 -3.68 -24.75
CA ASP A 145 6.46 -4.35 -24.25
C ASP A 145 6.93 -3.79 -22.91
N ASP A 146 6.82 -2.49 -22.70
CA ASP A 146 7.14 -1.84 -21.43
C ASP A 146 6.29 -2.35 -20.26
N THR A 147 5.09 -2.90 -20.51
CA THR A 147 4.26 -3.49 -19.45
C THR A 147 4.84 -4.76 -18.86
N ARG A 148 5.80 -5.42 -19.52
CA ARG A 148 6.44 -6.64 -19.02
C ARG A 148 7.11 -6.48 -17.67
N HIS A 149 7.61 -5.29 -17.34
CA HIS A 149 8.16 -4.99 -16.02
C HIS A 149 7.16 -5.20 -14.87
N TRP A 150 5.87 -5.19 -15.19
CA TRP A 150 4.78 -5.36 -14.22
C TRP A 150 4.00 -6.65 -14.41
N ALA A 151 4.45 -7.53 -15.31
CA ALA A 151 3.74 -8.76 -15.69
C ALA A 151 3.40 -9.66 -14.48
N ALA A 152 4.24 -9.68 -13.44
CA ALA A 152 3.95 -10.42 -12.21
C ALA A 152 2.64 -9.99 -11.52
N LEU A 153 2.13 -8.78 -11.76
CA LEU A 153 0.85 -8.34 -11.23
C LEU A 153 -0.34 -9.05 -11.89
N ALA A 154 -0.18 -9.49 -13.15
CA ALA A 154 -1.20 -10.22 -13.90
C ALA A 154 -1.27 -11.73 -13.58
N LEU A 155 -0.35 -12.25 -12.77
CA LEU A 155 -0.44 -13.62 -12.24
C LEU A 155 -1.66 -13.73 -11.31
N THR A 156 -2.34 -14.87 -11.37
CA THR A 156 -3.46 -15.16 -10.48
C THR A 156 -2.99 -15.30 -9.02
N PRO A 157 -3.88 -15.20 -8.04
CA PRO A 157 -3.53 -15.48 -6.65
C PRO A 157 -2.91 -16.87 -6.46
N GLU A 158 -3.41 -17.88 -7.15
CA GLU A 158 -2.92 -19.26 -7.11
C GLU A 158 -1.49 -19.34 -7.66
N GLU A 159 -1.23 -18.71 -8.82
CA GLU A 159 0.11 -18.65 -9.42
C GLU A 159 1.10 -17.95 -8.48
N LYS A 160 0.69 -16.84 -7.85
CA LYS A 160 1.53 -16.11 -6.88
C LYS A 160 1.80 -16.91 -5.61
N MET A 161 0.83 -17.66 -5.13
CA MET A 161 0.96 -18.46 -3.90
C MET A 161 1.72 -19.77 -4.11
N SER A 162 1.84 -20.25 -5.36
CA SER A 162 2.58 -21.46 -5.68
C SER A 162 4.10 -21.27 -5.76
N VAL A 163 4.57 -20.02 -5.71
CA VAL A 163 5.98 -19.67 -5.94
C VAL A 163 6.50 -18.86 -4.76
N GLU A 164 7.57 -19.37 -4.12
CA GLU A 164 8.27 -18.68 -3.04
C GLU A 164 9.51 -17.91 -3.54
N ASP A 165 10.13 -18.39 -4.64
CA ASP A 165 11.31 -17.79 -5.22
C ASP A 165 10.96 -16.63 -6.17
N PRO A 166 11.40 -15.39 -5.92
CA PRO A 166 11.19 -14.26 -6.81
C PRO A 166 11.67 -14.47 -8.24
N ALA A 167 12.78 -15.22 -8.45
CA ALA A 167 13.28 -15.51 -9.79
C ALA A 167 12.36 -16.48 -10.56
N GLU A 168 11.68 -17.37 -9.87
CA GLU A 168 10.67 -18.22 -10.46
C GLU A 168 9.39 -17.45 -10.79
N MET A 169 8.99 -16.53 -9.92
CA MET A 169 7.86 -15.62 -10.18
C MET A 169 8.13 -14.76 -11.41
N GLU A 170 9.35 -14.24 -11.58
CA GLU A 170 9.77 -13.49 -12.76
C GLU A 170 9.67 -14.35 -14.02
N ARG A 171 10.16 -15.59 -13.99
CA ARG A 171 10.04 -16.53 -15.13
C ARG A 171 8.60 -16.83 -15.50
N LEU A 172 7.72 -17.01 -14.53
CA LEU A 172 6.28 -17.20 -14.79
C LEU A 172 5.66 -15.95 -15.40
N ALA A 173 6.04 -14.79 -14.93
CA ALA A 173 5.56 -13.51 -15.44
C ALA A 173 6.03 -13.26 -16.89
N ASP A 174 7.30 -13.56 -17.20
CA ASP A 174 7.88 -13.43 -18.54
C ASP A 174 7.23 -14.36 -19.55
N ALA A 175 6.75 -15.52 -19.11
CA ALA A 175 6.03 -16.47 -19.94
C ALA A 175 4.59 -16.05 -20.29
N LEU A 176 4.05 -14.99 -19.65
CA LEU A 176 2.70 -14.53 -19.93
C LEU A 176 2.59 -13.91 -21.32
N PRO A 177 1.46 -14.16 -22.06
CA PRO A 177 1.13 -13.40 -23.22
C PRO A 177 1.10 -11.90 -22.92
N ILE A 178 1.57 -11.08 -23.87
CA ILE A 178 1.74 -9.63 -23.63
C ILE A 178 0.42 -8.93 -23.31
N GLU A 179 -0.68 -9.40 -23.88
CA GLU A 179 -2.03 -8.88 -23.62
C GLU A 179 -2.45 -9.14 -22.17
N ARG A 180 -2.05 -10.29 -21.60
CA ARG A 180 -2.30 -10.61 -20.18
C ARG A 180 -1.38 -9.78 -19.27
N ALA A 181 -0.11 -9.64 -19.63
CA ALA A 181 0.84 -8.81 -18.88
C ALA A 181 0.36 -7.35 -18.78
N ALA A 182 -0.25 -6.82 -19.84
CA ALA A 182 -0.78 -5.46 -19.89
C ALA A 182 -2.10 -5.27 -19.12
N SER A 183 -2.71 -6.33 -18.59
CA SER A 183 -3.99 -6.28 -17.83
C SER A 183 -3.82 -6.22 -16.31
N GLY A 184 -2.58 -6.27 -15.81
CA GLY A 184 -2.20 -6.36 -14.39
C GLY A 184 -2.24 -5.08 -13.58
#